data_3232e61eb2a988435ebd24d1b34976b7
#
_entry.id   3232e61eb2a988435ebd24d1b34976b7
#
_cell.length_a   1.000
_cell.length_b   1.000
_cell.length_c   1.000
_cell.angle_alpha   90.00
_cell.angle_beta   90.00
_cell.angle_gamma   90.00
#
_symmetry.space_group_name_H-M   'P 1'
#
loop_
_entity.id
_entity.type
_entity.pdbx_description
1 polymer ?
#
loop_
_entity_poly.entity_id
_entity_poly.type
_entity_poly.pdbx_seq_one_letter_code
_entity_poly.pdbx_strand_id
1 'polypeptide(L)'
;PKNSFQRIIENIYRDADFSYTRQYGFSDKLTNVFCKTLNSIAVPEVVDLDNLLEGWAKIHLNILGSKRYNFSNDFNENALHENIVKLANTRAIKILFKDDDASGVECENIVTKSKTVVNARKIVLSAGTIFSPLILMQSGIGDPNDVNKTGVPLKIKQEHVGKHLKDHANFRIEF
;
A
#
# COMPACT_ATOMS: atom_id res chain seq x y z
N PRO A 1 -2.71 -10.39 -25.57
CA PRO A 1 -1.56 -10.49 -24.69
C PRO A 1 -1.92 -9.87 -23.34
N LYS A 2 -1.90 -10.70 -22.28
CA LYS A 2 -2.13 -10.22 -20.93
C LYS A 2 -1.09 -9.14 -20.57
N ASN A 3 -1.50 -8.04 -19.98
CA ASN A 3 -0.59 -6.99 -19.59
C ASN A 3 0.34 -7.49 -18.44
N SER A 4 1.44 -6.76 -18.21
CA SER A 4 2.45 -7.16 -17.20
C SER A 4 1.84 -7.31 -15.80
N PHE A 5 0.83 -6.50 -15.49
CA PHE A 5 0.14 -6.53 -14.20
C PHE A 5 -0.70 -7.80 -14.02
N GLN A 6 -1.43 -8.23 -15.06
CA GLN A 6 -2.18 -9.49 -15.04
C GLN A 6 -1.24 -10.70 -14.87
N ARG A 7 -0.06 -10.68 -15.50
CA ARG A 7 0.94 -11.75 -15.32
C ARG A 7 1.51 -11.80 -13.90
N ILE A 8 1.74 -10.64 -13.30
CA ILE A 8 2.20 -10.54 -11.90
C ILE A 8 1.14 -11.11 -10.96
N ILE A 9 -0.11 -10.70 -11.12
CA ILE A 9 -1.23 -11.19 -10.34
C ILE A 9 -1.36 -12.72 -10.50
N GLU A 10 -1.39 -13.24 -11.69
CA GLU A 10 -1.49 -14.68 -11.94
C GLU A 10 -0.34 -15.48 -11.34
N ASN A 11 0.88 -14.96 -11.37
CA ASN A 11 2.03 -15.62 -10.75
C ASN A 11 1.98 -15.57 -9.22
N ILE A 12 1.53 -14.46 -8.65
CA ILE A 12 1.36 -14.33 -7.20
C ILE A 12 0.21 -15.21 -6.69
N TYR A 13 -0.89 -15.30 -7.45
CA TYR A 13 -2.08 -16.04 -7.02
C TYR A 13 -2.09 -17.51 -7.40
N ARG A 14 -1.19 -17.96 -8.29
CA ARG A 14 -1.14 -19.36 -8.75
C ARG A 14 -0.64 -20.32 -7.68
N ASP A 15 0.27 -19.90 -6.82
CA ASP A 15 0.99 -20.75 -5.86
C ASP A 15 0.60 -20.49 -4.40
N ALA A 16 -0.28 -19.55 -4.17
CA ALA A 16 -0.71 -19.21 -2.83
C ALA A 16 -2.24 -19.19 -2.77
N ASP A 17 -2.78 -19.94 -1.85
CA ASP A 17 -4.19 -19.87 -1.44
C ASP A 17 -4.49 -18.51 -0.75
N PHE A 18 -3.97 -17.44 -1.36
CA PHE A 18 -4.00 -16.07 -0.88
C PHE A 18 -5.24 -15.35 -1.36
N SER A 19 -6.42 -15.84 -1.04
CA SER A 19 -7.63 -15.03 -1.13
C SER A 19 -7.66 -14.06 0.07
N TYR A 20 -6.81 -13.03 0.03
CA TYR A 20 -6.77 -11.98 1.07
C TYR A 20 -8.02 -11.12 1.14
N THR A 21 -8.88 -11.21 0.13
CA THR A 21 -10.13 -10.51 0.10
C THR A 21 -11.27 -11.51 0.13
N ARG A 22 -12.12 -11.41 1.13
CA ARG A 22 -13.38 -12.15 1.17
C ARG A 22 -14.53 -11.19 0.99
N GLN A 23 -15.52 -11.61 0.22
CA GLN A 23 -16.80 -10.94 0.20
C GLN A 23 -17.38 -10.94 1.62
N TYR A 24 -17.43 -9.79 2.25
CA TYR A 24 -18.02 -9.68 3.58
C TYR A 24 -19.52 -9.65 3.44
N GLY A 25 -20.15 -10.73 3.84
CA GLY A 25 -21.60 -10.81 3.90
C GLY A 25 -22.11 -10.07 5.14
N PHE A 26 -22.43 -8.79 5.02
CA PHE A 26 -23.32 -8.17 5.99
C PHE A 26 -24.68 -8.85 5.85
N SER A 27 -25.07 -9.62 6.87
CA SER A 27 -26.35 -10.35 6.88
C SER A 27 -27.39 -9.64 7.76
N ASP A 28 -27.23 -8.34 8.02
CA ASP A 28 -28.21 -7.59 8.76
C ASP A 28 -29.49 -7.38 7.92
N LYS A 29 -30.63 -7.22 8.65
CA LYS A 29 -31.94 -7.10 7.99
C LYS A 29 -32.04 -5.89 7.09
N LEU A 30 -31.42 -4.77 7.47
CA LEU A 30 -31.50 -3.51 6.72
C LEU A 30 -30.77 -3.62 5.38
N THR A 31 -29.53 -4.13 5.38
CA THR A 31 -28.77 -4.37 4.17
C THR A 31 -29.49 -5.32 3.21
N ASN A 32 -30.11 -6.38 3.74
CA ASN A 32 -30.86 -7.32 2.91
C ASN A 32 -32.11 -6.67 2.26
N VAL A 33 -32.81 -5.82 3.02
CA VAL A 33 -33.96 -5.05 2.48
C VAL A 33 -33.48 -4.07 1.42
N PHE A 34 -32.41 -3.34 1.69
CA PHE A 34 -31.83 -2.40 0.75
C PHE A 34 -31.41 -3.06 -0.58
N CYS A 35 -30.69 -4.16 -0.53
CA CYS A 35 -30.31 -4.93 -1.74
C CYS A 35 -31.53 -5.42 -2.52
N LYS A 36 -32.56 -5.92 -1.82
CA LYS A 36 -33.83 -6.33 -2.49
C LYS A 36 -34.52 -5.14 -3.15
N THR A 37 -34.53 -3.98 -2.51
CA THR A 37 -35.10 -2.76 -3.07
C THR A 37 -34.37 -2.33 -4.32
N LEU A 38 -33.02 -2.34 -4.32
CA LEU A 38 -32.22 -2.02 -5.50
C LEU A 38 -32.58 -2.94 -6.69
N ASN A 39 -32.70 -4.24 -6.45
CA ASN A 39 -33.12 -5.17 -7.48
C ASN A 39 -34.54 -4.88 -7.99
N SER A 40 -35.46 -4.46 -7.11
CA SER A 40 -36.85 -4.14 -7.53
C SER A 40 -36.96 -2.90 -8.40
N ILE A 41 -36.01 -1.98 -8.34
CA ILE A 41 -35.93 -0.78 -9.20
C ILE A 41 -34.95 -0.95 -10.37
N ALA A 42 -34.66 -2.19 -10.74
CA ALA A 42 -33.80 -2.58 -11.86
C ALA A 42 -32.32 -2.15 -11.72
N VAL A 43 -31.82 -1.99 -10.50
CA VAL A 43 -30.38 -1.87 -10.22
C VAL A 43 -29.85 -3.25 -9.86
N PRO A 44 -29.18 -3.97 -10.78
CA PRO A 44 -28.81 -5.38 -10.59
C PRO A 44 -27.61 -5.55 -9.65
N GLU A 45 -27.49 -6.74 -9.06
CA GLU A 45 -26.26 -7.16 -8.39
C GLU A 45 -25.18 -7.45 -9.44
N VAL A 46 -24.01 -6.83 -9.28
CA VAL A 46 -22.83 -7.05 -10.12
C VAL A 46 -21.86 -7.95 -9.36
N VAL A 47 -21.59 -9.12 -9.89
CA VAL A 47 -20.67 -10.08 -9.27
C VAL A 47 -19.22 -9.79 -9.68
N ASP A 48 -19.02 -9.36 -10.92
CA ASP A 48 -17.70 -9.05 -11.48
C ASP A 48 -17.45 -7.55 -11.43
N LEU A 49 -16.67 -7.12 -10.41
CA LEU A 49 -16.31 -5.73 -10.20
C LEU A 49 -15.26 -5.20 -11.19
N ASP A 50 -14.61 -6.08 -11.94
CA ASP A 50 -13.55 -5.68 -12.88
C ASP A 50 -14.13 -5.11 -14.18
N ASN A 51 -15.39 -5.40 -14.47
CA ASN A 51 -16.06 -4.95 -15.69
C ASN A 51 -16.79 -3.61 -15.58
N LEU A 52 -16.73 -2.91 -14.44
CA LEU A 52 -17.32 -1.59 -14.22
C LEU A 52 -18.77 -1.45 -14.72
N LEU A 53 -19.59 -2.47 -14.51
CA LEU A 53 -21.00 -2.47 -14.89
C LEU A 53 -21.81 -1.62 -13.90
N GLU A 54 -22.89 -1.00 -14.40
CA GLU A 54 -23.84 -0.31 -13.53
C GLU A 54 -24.58 -1.32 -12.64
N GLY A 55 -24.63 -1.03 -11.34
CA GLY A 55 -25.30 -1.90 -10.39
C GLY A 55 -24.79 -1.69 -8.96
N TRP A 56 -25.14 -2.63 -8.11
CA TRP A 56 -24.63 -2.69 -6.75
C TRP A 56 -23.83 -3.99 -6.54
N ALA A 57 -22.85 -3.94 -5.66
CA ALA A 57 -22.02 -5.10 -5.35
C ALA A 57 -21.65 -5.17 -3.88
N LYS A 58 -21.42 -6.38 -3.40
CA LYS A 58 -20.78 -6.59 -2.11
C LYS A 58 -19.29 -6.33 -2.26
N ILE A 59 -18.78 -5.41 -1.47
CA ILE A 59 -17.35 -5.09 -1.51
C ILE A 59 -16.52 -6.24 -0.92
N HIS A 60 -15.34 -6.45 -1.49
CA HIS A 60 -14.33 -7.33 -0.94
C HIS A 60 -13.53 -6.58 0.12
N LEU A 61 -13.42 -7.14 1.30
CA LEU A 61 -12.71 -6.56 2.43
C LEU A 61 -11.58 -7.47 2.89
N ASN A 62 -10.48 -6.86 3.33
CA ASN A 62 -9.38 -7.55 3.99
C ASN A 62 -9.74 -7.85 5.45
N ILE A 63 -10.71 -8.74 5.63
CA ILE A 63 -11.20 -9.17 6.95
C ILE A 63 -11.18 -10.68 7.03
N LEU A 64 -10.54 -11.21 8.06
CA LEU A 64 -10.55 -12.62 8.41
C LEU A 64 -11.25 -12.80 9.76
N GLY A 65 -12.42 -13.44 9.74
CA GLY A 65 -13.28 -13.47 10.90
C GLY A 65 -13.79 -12.08 11.26
N SER A 66 -13.56 -11.61 12.48
CA SER A 66 -13.92 -10.25 12.96
C SER A 66 -12.74 -9.27 12.97
N LYS A 67 -11.58 -9.66 12.47
CA LYS A 67 -10.36 -8.85 12.53
C LYS A 67 -9.93 -8.41 11.13
N ARG A 68 -9.39 -7.21 11.04
CA ARG A 68 -8.73 -6.76 9.82
C ARG A 68 -7.52 -7.65 9.56
N TYR A 69 -7.51 -8.26 8.38
CA TYR A 69 -6.36 -9.01 7.91
C TYR A 69 -5.32 -8.06 7.32
N ASN A 70 -4.08 -8.27 7.67
CA ASN A 70 -2.95 -7.60 7.03
C ASN A 70 -1.84 -8.63 6.79
N PHE A 71 -0.95 -8.30 5.87
CA PHE A 71 0.11 -9.20 5.44
C PHE A 71 1.06 -9.62 6.59
N SER A 72 1.18 -8.82 7.64
CA SER A 72 2.00 -9.17 8.81
C SER A 72 1.44 -10.34 9.62
N ASN A 73 0.17 -10.71 9.41
CA ASN A 73 -0.43 -11.85 10.09
C ASN A 73 0.13 -13.19 9.56
N ASP A 74 0.63 -13.20 8.32
CA ASP A 74 1.25 -14.40 7.72
C ASP A 74 2.71 -14.57 8.16
N PHE A 75 3.34 -13.48 8.56
CA PHE A 75 4.67 -13.49 9.13
C PHE A 75 4.58 -13.63 10.66
N ASN A 76 4.07 -14.78 11.13
CA ASN A 76 4.19 -15.13 12.54
C ASN A 76 5.68 -15.06 12.93
N GLU A 77 5.96 -14.55 14.13
CA GLU A 77 7.34 -14.42 14.65
C GLU A 77 8.11 -15.75 14.60
N ASN A 78 7.41 -16.87 14.58
CA ASN A 78 7.98 -18.22 14.46
C ASN A 78 8.18 -18.70 13.00
N ALA A 79 7.68 -17.97 12.00
CA ALA A 79 7.78 -18.31 10.57
C ALA A 79 8.62 -17.33 9.77
N LEU A 80 9.30 -16.38 10.44
CA LEU A 80 10.30 -15.54 9.78
C LEU A 80 11.41 -16.45 9.27
N HIS A 81 11.54 -16.55 7.95
CA HIS A 81 12.68 -17.20 7.33
C HIS A 81 13.94 -16.62 7.89
N GLU A 82 14.97 -17.45 8.14
CA GLU A 82 16.28 -17.05 8.69
C GLU A 82 16.93 -15.86 7.96
N ASN A 83 16.46 -15.59 6.72
CA ASN A 83 16.95 -14.51 5.87
C ASN A 83 16.17 -13.19 6.01
N ILE A 84 15.18 -13.10 6.89
CA ILE A 84 14.38 -11.88 7.11
C ILE A 84 14.73 -11.26 8.44
N VAL A 85 15.17 -10.00 8.43
CA VAL A 85 15.41 -9.19 9.62
C VAL A 85 14.35 -8.10 9.71
N LYS A 86 13.56 -8.13 10.78
CA LYS A 86 12.56 -7.11 11.09
C LYS A 86 13.14 -6.08 12.06
N LEU A 87 13.21 -4.83 11.61
CA LEU A 87 13.64 -3.71 12.46
C LEU A 87 12.38 -2.99 13.00
N ALA A 88 11.91 -3.43 14.17
CA ALA A 88 10.79 -2.78 14.84
C ALA A 88 11.22 -1.42 15.44
N ASN A 89 10.24 -0.53 15.68
CA ASN A 89 10.49 0.81 16.23
C ASN A 89 11.54 1.62 15.45
N THR A 90 11.66 1.37 14.16
CA THR A 90 12.70 1.96 13.32
C THR A 90 12.04 2.69 12.16
N ARG A 91 12.37 3.97 12.00
CA ARG A 91 11.91 4.82 10.91
C ARG A 91 13.05 5.02 9.90
N ALA A 92 12.78 4.72 8.63
CA ALA A 92 13.66 5.10 7.54
C ALA A 92 13.63 6.63 7.37
N ILE A 93 14.80 7.25 7.34
CA ILE A 93 14.94 8.71 7.20
C ILE A 93 15.23 9.08 5.76
N LYS A 94 16.29 8.50 5.20
CA LYS A 94 16.73 8.79 3.83
C LYS A 94 17.51 7.64 3.24
N ILE A 95 17.56 7.61 1.91
CA ILE A 95 18.40 6.71 1.14
C ILE A 95 19.81 7.32 1.05
N LEU A 96 20.80 6.48 1.23
CA LEU A 96 22.21 6.82 1.06
C LEU A 96 22.68 6.37 -0.33
N PHE A 97 23.59 7.14 -0.89
CA PHE A 97 24.16 6.87 -2.22
C PHE A 97 25.68 6.75 -2.09
N LYS A 98 26.22 5.86 -2.90
CA LYS A 98 27.64 5.83 -3.24
C LYS A 98 27.70 6.12 -4.74
N ASP A 99 28.30 7.23 -5.10
CA ASP A 99 28.23 7.80 -6.44
C ASP A 99 26.74 7.97 -6.87
N ASP A 100 26.30 7.28 -7.90
CA ASP A 100 24.91 7.32 -8.39
C ASP A 100 24.06 6.12 -7.96
N ASP A 101 24.66 5.15 -7.27
CA ASP A 101 23.96 3.97 -6.81
C ASP A 101 23.43 4.11 -5.38
N ALA A 102 22.21 3.65 -5.15
CA ALA A 102 21.67 3.53 -3.81
C ALA A 102 22.45 2.45 -3.04
N SER A 103 23.01 2.81 -1.88
CA SER A 103 23.92 1.95 -1.11
C SER A 103 23.40 1.54 0.26
N GLY A 104 22.37 2.23 0.75
CA GLY A 104 21.81 1.95 2.07
C GLY A 104 20.71 2.90 2.48
N VAL A 105 20.23 2.72 3.69
CA VAL A 105 19.18 3.57 4.30
C VAL A 105 19.65 4.04 5.67
N GLU A 106 19.60 5.35 5.92
CA GLU A 106 19.71 5.90 7.27
C GLU A 106 18.39 5.71 7.99
N CYS A 107 18.45 5.09 9.15
CA CYS A 107 17.31 4.80 9.99
C CYS A 107 17.47 5.44 11.38
N GLU A 108 16.34 5.75 12.02
CA GLU A 108 16.29 6.23 13.39
C GLU A 108 15.39 5.32 14.22
N ASN A 109 15.86 4.87 15.35
CA ASN A 109 15.00 4.23 16.34
C ASN A 109 14.08 5.28 16.97
N ILE A 110 12.76 5.08 16.87
CA ILE A 110 11.79 6.09 17.33
C ILE A 110 11.73 6.26 18.84
N VAL A 111 12.23 5.28 19.61
CA VAL A 111 12.27 5.30 21.09
C VAL A 111 13.56 5.91 21.57
N THR A 112 14.71 5.34 21.18
CA THR A 112 16.03 5.74 21.67
C THR A 112 16.64 6.93 20.94
N LYS A 113 16.07 7.31 19.78
CA LYS A 113 16.59 8.34 18.86
C LYS A 113 17.97 8.02 18.26
N SER A 114 18.46 6.82 18.49
CA SER A 114 19.71 6.38 17.89
C SER A 114 19.58 6.21 16.37
N LYS A 115 20.62 6.63 15.66
CA LYS A 115 20.71 6.48 14.20
C LYS A 115 21.52 5.24 13.83
N THR A 116 21.07 4.55 12.79
CA THR A 116 21.73 3.35 12.27
C THR A 116 21.68 3.38 10.75
N VAL A 117 22.70 2.83 10.11
CA VAL A 117 22.72 2.67 8.65
C VAL A 117 22.55 1.19 8.32
N VAL A 118 21.59 0.90 7.46
CA VAL A 118 21.37 -0.42 6.87
C VAL A 118 21.91 -0.40 5.45
N ASN A 119 23.00 -1.09 5.19
CA ASN A 119 23.58 -1.21 3.86
C ASN A 119 22.77 -2.20 3.02
N ALA A 120 22.49 -1.84 1.76
CA ALA A 120 21.71 -2.68 0.85
C ALA A 120 22.12 -2.42 -0.60
N ARG A 121 22.11 -3.46 -1.42
CA ARG A 121 22.34 -3.38 -2.87
C ARG A 121 21.07 -3.04 -3.65
N LYS A 122 19.90 -3.29 -3.08
CA LYS A 122 18.59 -2.93 -3.63
C LYS A 122 17.71 -2.43 -2.50
N ILE A 123 16.97 -1.37 -2.76
CA ILE A 123 16.05 -0.76 -1.81
C ILE A 123 14.68 -0.71 -2.45
N VAL A 124 13.69 -1.27 -1.76
CA VAL A 124 12.28 -1.18 -2.16
C VAL A 124 11.60 -0.18 -1.23
N LEU A 125 11.11 0.91 -1.80
CA LEU A 125 10.43 1.98 -1.05
C LEU A 125 8.92 1.75 -1.06
N SER A 126 8.37 1.31 0.06
CA SER A 126 6.95 1.02 0.27
C SER A 126 6.41 1.66 1.55
N ALA A 127 6.80 2.92 1.81
CA ALA A 127 6.45 3.64 3.02
C ALA A 127 5.08 4.35 2.95
N GLY A 128 4.29 4.04 1.94
CA GLY A 128 2.98 4.63 1.71
C GLY A 128 3.04 5.96 0.95
N THR A 129 1.86 6.48 0.67
CA THR A 129 1.64 7.61 -0.25
C THR A 129 2.27 8.92 0.23
N ILE A 130 2.41 9.10 1.54
CA ILE A 130 2.99 10.31 2.14
C ILE A 130 4.49 10.14 2.40
N PHE A 131 4.89 9.02 3.03
CA PHE A 131 6.27 8.86 3.46
C PHE A 131 7.22 8.42 2.36
N SER A 132 6.75 7.71 1.32
CA SER A 132 7.63 7.36 0.20
C SER A 132 8.19 8.59 -0.52
N PRO A 133 7.36 9.56 -0.97
CA PRO A 133 7.90 10.78 -1.57
C PRO A 133 8.70 11.62 -0.58
N LEU A 134 8.35 11.64 0.70
CA LEU A 134 9.12 12.36 1.71
C LEU A 134 10.54 11.80 1.86
N ILE A 135 10.68 10.47 1.93
CA ILE A 135 11.99 9.81 1.98
C ILE A 135 12.82 10.13 0.73
N LEU A 136 12.20 10.16 -0.47
CA LEU A 136 12.88 10.55 -1.69
C LEU A 136 13.39 12.00 -1.61
N MET A 137 12.55 12.93 -1.20
CA MET A 137 12.96 14.35 -1.05
C MET A 137 14.07 14.53 0.00
N GLN A 138 13.98 13.82 1.12
CA GLN A 138 15.04 13.79 2.15
C GLN A 138 16.33 13.10 1.68
N SER A 139 16.28 12.39 0.56
CA SER A 139 17.42 11.76 -0.11
C SER A 139 17.98 12.61 -1.25
N GLY A 140 17.47 13.82 -1.45
CA GLY A 140 17.88 14.71 -2.54
C GLY A 140 17.22 14.41 -3.88
N ILE A 141 16.11 13.66 -3.90
CA ILE A 141 15.38 13.30 -5.11
C ILE A 141 14.02 13.99 -5.13
N GLY A 142 13.78 14.89 -6.07
CA GLY A 142 12.49 15.58 -6.16
C GLY A 142 12.55 16.88 -6.96
N ASP A 143 11.48 17.65 -6.81
CA ASP A 143 11.46 19.03 -7.30
C ASP A 143 12.51 19.88 -6.52
N PRO A 144 13.35 20.68 -7.21
CA PRO A 144 14.40 21.48 -6.56
C PRO A 144 13.90 22.34 -5.40
N ASN A 145 12.73 22.97 -5.55
CA ASN A 145 12.17 23.84 -4.53
C ASN A 145 11.71 23.04 -3.29
N ASP A 146 11.17 21.84 -3.49
CA ASP A 146 10.71 21.01 -2.40
C ASP A 146 11.89 20.30 -1.70
N VAL A 147 12.87 19.83 -2.45
CA VAL A 147 14.11 19.26 -1.88
C VAL A 147 14.87 20.31 -1.07
N ASN A 148 15.00 21.54 -1.55
CA ASN A 148 15.66 22.62 -0.82
C ASN A 148 15.04 22.91 0.55
N LYS A 149 13.73 22.74 0.70
CA LYS A 149 13.04 22.89 1.99
C LYS A 149 13.45 21.83 3.02
N THR A 150 13.97 20.68 2.58
CA THR A 150 14.47 19.64 3.47
C THR A 150 15.88 19.91 4.00
N GLY A 151 16.57 20.91 3.47
CA GLY A 151 17.96 21.21 3.81
C GLY A 151 18.98 20.23 3.21
N VAL A 152 18.55 19.35 2.31
CA VAL A 152 19.42 18.37 1.64
C VAL A 152 19.79 18.86 0.24
N PRO A 153 21.03 18.69 -0.22
CA PRO A 153 21.39 19.05 -1.58
C PRO A 153 20.64 18.20 -2.61
N LEU A 154 20.20 18.84 -3.70
CA LEU A 154 19.53 18.15 -4.80
C LEU A 154 20.53 17.19 -5.47
N LYS A 155 20.17 15.92 -5.55
CA LYS A 155 20.94 14.88 -6.24
C LYS A 155 20.31 14.52 -7.59
N ILE A 156 19.00 14.29 -7.60
CA ILE A 156 18.26 13.88 -8.80
C ILE A 156 17.02 14.75 -8.93
N LYS A 157 16.92 15.51 -10.02
CA LYS A 157 15.73 16.28 -10.33
C LYS A 157 14.60 15.37 -10.80
N GLN A 158 13.50 15.35 -10.04
CA GLN A 158 12.29 14.59 -10.33
C GLN A 158 11.06 15.40 -9.92
N GLU A 159 10.54 16.18 -10.85
CA GLU A 159 9.50 17.20 -10.58
C GLU A 159 8.17 16.62 -10.08
N HIS A 160 7.91 15.32 -10.34
CA HIS A 160 6.66 14.66 -9.98
C HIS A 160 6.67 13.99 -8.59
N VAL A 161 7.81 13.92 -7.91
CA VAL A 161 7.89 13.37 -6.55
C VAL A 161 7.05 14.22 -5.59
N GLY A 162 6.11 13.58 -4.90
CA GLY A 162 5.20 14.24 -3.98
C GLY A 162 4.09 15.08 -4.62
N LYS A 163 3.95 15.02 -5.95
CA LYS A 163 2.88 15.71 -6.68
C LYS A 163 1.76 14.73 -7.03
N HIS A 164 0.62 15.30 -7.46
CA HIS A 164 -0.51 14.54 -8.00
C HIS A 164 -1.07 13.47 -7.04
N LEU A 165 -1.14 13.79 -5.74
CA LEU A 165 -1.83 12.96 -4.76
C LEU A 165 -3.26 12.71 -5.24
N LYS A 166 -3.64 11.44 -5.30
CA LYS A 166 -4.98 11.00 -5.68
C LYS A 166 -5.55 10.10 -4.58
N ASP A 167 -6.83 10.25 -4.35
CA ASP A 167 -7.58 9.38 -3.45
C ASP A 167 -8.93 9.04 -4.10
N HIS A 168 -9.59 8.01 -3.60
CA HIS A 168 -10.90 7.62 -4.07
C HIS A 168 -11.95 8.65 -3.63
N ALA A 169 -12.79 9.10 -4.56
CA ALA A 169 -13.95 9.89 -4.22
C ALA A 169 -14.99 8.98 -3.54
N ASN A 170 -15.39 9.34 -2.33
CA ASN A 170 -16.41 8.63 -1.58
C ASN A 170 -17.60 9.54 -1.31
N PHE A 171 -18.79 9.02 -1.55
CA PHE A 171 -20.04 9.59 -1.06
C PHE A 171 -20.58 8.73 0.06
N ARG A 172 -20.77 9.33 1.22
CA ARG A 172 -21.48 8.70 2.33
C ARG A 172 -22.91 9.20 2.36
N ILE A 173 -23.87 8.30 2.26
CA ILE A 173 -25.28 8.61 2.41
C ILE A 173 -25.70 8.09 3.77
N GLU A 174 -26.20 8.98 4.62
CA GLU A 174 -26.77 8.66 5.93
C GLU A 174 -28.27 8.97 5.89
N PHE A 175 -29.11 8.06 6.36
CA PHE A 175 -30.56 8.19 6.40
C PHE A 175 -31.13 7.49 7.66
#